data_056d13fc872bb95a990248db86c4e659
#
_entry.id   056d13fc872bb95a990248db86c4e659
#
_cell.length_a   1.000
_cell.length_b   1.000
_cell.length_c   1.000
_cell.angle_alpha   90.00
_cell.angle_beta   90.00
_cell.angle_gamma   90.00
#
_symmetry.space_group_name_H-M   'P 1'
#
loop_
_entity.id
_entity.type
_entity.pdbx_description
1 polymer ?
#
loop_
_entity_poly.entity_id
_entity_poly.type
_entity_poly.pdbx_seq_one_letter_code
_entity_poly.pdbx_strand_id
1 'polypeptide(L)'
;MLKKNDIIQVAISDLSHEGAGVAKHDGFVFFVDNVLPEEVIDMRVLKVNKNSGFGKVEAYHYLSPARNADVNLTYLRTGIADLGHLTYEDQLTFKKKQVQDSLYKIAGISDVTVESTIGMTEPLAYRNKAQVPVRRVNGQLETGFFRKHSHDLIPISDYYIQDKEIDRLINFTRDLLRRFDIKPYDETEQTGLLRNIVVRRGHYSGEMMLVLVTTRPKVFRVDQVIEKIVEAFPAVVSIIQNINDKNTNAIFGKDFKTLYGKDTITDSMLGNNYAISAQSFYQVNTVMAEKLYQTAIAFSDLSKDDIVIDAYSGIGTIGLSFAKTVKAVYGVEVIEAAVRDAQQNAALNGITNAYFVADTAEHAMATWAKDGIKPSVILVDPPRKGLTESFIQASVAMGPQKITYVSCNPATMARDIKRYQELGYKLTKVQPVDLFPQTHHVECVVLLIKE
;
A
#
# COMPACT_ATOMS: atom_id res chain seq x y z
N MET A 1 -7.98 28.18 -29.16
CA MET A 1 -7.11 27.18 -28.50
C MET A 1 -6.75 27.72 -27.12
N LEU A 2 -7.09 26.99 -26.07
CA LEU A 2 -6.86 27.40 -24.68
C LEU A 2 -5.37 27.51 -24.38
N LYS A 3 -5.02 28.49 -23.53
CA LYS A 3 -3.65 28.77 -23.10
C LYS A 3 -3.54 28.65 -21.58
N LYS A 4 -2.30 28.51 -21.10
CA LYS A 4 -2.02 28.56 -19.65
C LYS A 4 -2.58 29.86 -19.04
N ASN A 5 -3.22 29.77 -17.90
CA ASN A 5 -3.91 30.80 -17.11
C ASN A 5 -5.28 31.24 -17.65
N ASP A 6 -5.76 30.70 -18.76
CA ASP A 6 -7.16 30.92 -19.15
C ASP A 6 -8.09 30.37 -18.06
N ILE A 7 -9.19 31.08 -17.80
CA ILE A 7 -10.23 30.63 -16.86
C ILE A 7 -11.47 30.31 -17.70
N ILE A 8 -11.99 29.09 -17.52
CA ILE A 8 -13.19 28.62 -18.22
C ILE A 8 -14.11 27.91 -17.23
N GLN A 9 -15.40 28.07 -17.43
CA GLN A 9 -16.41 27.29 -16.70
C GLN A 9 -16.55 25.91 -17.33
N VAL A 10 -16.48 24.87 -16.50
CA VAL A 10 -16.61 23.48 -16.95
C VAL A 10 -17.42 22.66 -15.93
N ALA A 11 -18.12 21.65 -16.45
CA ALA A 11 -18.75 20.62 -15.64
C ALA A 11 -17.82 19.40 -15.56
N ILE A 12 -17.77 18.77 -14.40
CA ILE A 12 -16.99 17.55 -14.16
C ILE A 12 -17.88 16.34 -14.50
N SER A 13 -17.43 15.51 -15.42
CA SER A 13 -18.21 14.39 -15.96
C SER A 13 -17.88 13.03 -15.35
N ASP A 14 -16.66 12.83 -14.85
CA ASP A 14 -16.18 11.56 -14.29
C ASP A 14 -14.96 11.78 -13.40
N LEU A 15 -14.46 10.71 -12.76
CA LEU A 15 -13.16 10.65 -12.10
C LEU A 15 -12.19 9.78 -12.90
N SER A 16 -10.94 10.22 -12.99
CA SER A 16 -9.85 9.39 -13.50
C SER A 16 -9.52 8.27 -12.52
N HIS A 17 -8.74 7.29 -12.94
CA HIS A 17 -8.26 6.21 -12.07
C HIS A 17 -7.39 6.68 -10.89
N GLU A 18 -6.85 7.89 -10.95
CA GLU A 18 -6.10 8.53 -9.86
C GLU A 18 -6.97 9.46 -9.00
N GLY A 19 -8.28 9.51 -9.26
CA GLY A 19 -9.21 10.33 -8.49
C GLY A 19 -9.26 11.81 -8.91
N ALA A 20 -8.59 12.22 -9.98
CA ALA A 20 -8.75 13.55 -10.54
C ALA A 20 -10.05 13.65 -11.33
N GLY A 21 -10.79 14.75 -11.21
CA GLY A 21 -11.98 15.00 -12.01
C GLY A 21 -11.68 15.18 -13.48
N VAL A 22 -12.57 14.69 -14.32
CA VAL A 22 -12.51 14.78 -15.78
C VAL A 22 -13.48 15.83 -16.27
N ALA A 23 -12.94 16.91 -16.85
CA ALA A 23 -13.72 17.94 -17.54
C ALA A 23 -13.48 17.88 -19.05
N LYS A 24 -14.49 18.27 -19.84
CA LYS A 24 -14.37 18.40 -21.29
C LYS A 24 -14.72 19.81 -21.72
N HIS A 25 -13.93 20.39 -22.59
CA HIS A 25 -14.18 21.68 -23.22
C HIS A 25 -13.83 21.57 -24.71
N ASP A 26 -14.81 21.80 -25.60
CA ASP A 26 -14.69 21.64 -27.04
C ASP A 26 -14.07 20.30 -27.47
N GLY A 27 -14.44 19.21 -26.78
CA GLY A 27 -13.90 17.86 -27.03
C GLY A 27 -12.52 17.58 -26.42
N PHE A 28 -11.85 18.58 -25.83
CA PHE A 28 -10.55 18.43 -25.20
C PHE A 28 -10.71 18.10 -23.72
N VAL A 29 -9.92 17.13 -23.21
CA VAL A 29 -10.02 16.60 -21.86
C VAL A 29 -9.08 17.33 -20.91
N PHE A 30 -9.58 17.76 -19.76
CA PHE A 30 -8.81 18.30 -18.65
C PHE A 30 -8.94 17.44 -17.39
N PHE A 31 -7.82 17.27 -16.69
CA PHE A 31 -7.79 16.66 -15.35
C PHE A 31 -7.68 17.75 -14.29
N VAL A 32 -8.54 17.70 -13.30
CA VAL A 32 -8.63 18.71 -12.24
C VAL A 32 -8.66 18.02 -10.90
N ASP A 33 -7.74 18.41 -10.00
CA ASP A 33 -7.73 17.89 -8.64
C ASP A 33 -8.86 18.49 -7.79
N ASN A 34 -9.30 17.72 -6.78
CA ASN A 34 -10.25 18.12 -5.73
C ASN A 34 -11.65 18.49 -6.24
N VAL A 35 -12.08 17.90 -7.32
CA VAL A 35 -13.43 18.04 -7.88
C VAL A 35 -14.10 16.69 -8.04
N LEU A 36 -15.43 16.68 -8.08
CA LEU A 36 -16.26 15.49 -8.18
C LEU A 36 -17.20 15.58 -9.40
N PRO A 37 -17.68 14.43 -9.93
CA PRO A 37 -18.71 14.42 -10.94
C PRO A 37 -19.92 15.27 -10.52
N GLU A 38 -20.59 15.87 -11.50
CA GLU A 38 -21.70 16.82 -11.38
C GLU A 38 -21.29 18.22 -10.92
N GLU A 39 -20.08 18.45 -10.42
CA GLU A 39 -19.66 19.79 -10.03
C GLU A 39 -19.48 20.71 -11.25
N VAL A 40 -19.81 21.98 -11.06
CA VAL A 40 -19.56 23.05 -12.02
C VAL A 40 -18.56 24.03 -11.38
N ILE A 41 -17.46 24.28 -12.08
CA ILE A 41 -16.36 25.07 -11.57
C ILE A 41 -15.85 26.09 -12.59
N ASP A 42 -15.27 27.18 -12.11
CA ASP A 42 -14.29 27.95 -12.88
C ASP A 42 -12.94 27.26 -12.76
N MET A 43 -12.44 26.76 -13.86
CA MET A 43 -11.16 26.08 -13.97
C MET A 43 -10.11 26.99 -14.58
N ARG A 44 -9.00 27.20 -13.86
CA ARG A 44 -7.80 27.82 -14.44
C ARG A 44 -6.94 26.74 -15.11
N VAL A 45 -6.61 26.95 -16.37
CA VAL A 45 -5.72 26.08 -17.14
C VAL A 45 -4.28 26.22 -16.61
N LEU A 46 -3.72 25.11 -16.16
CA LEU A 46 -2.33 25.03 -15.69
C LEU A 46 -1.36 24.64 -16.81
N LYS A 47 -1.76 23.63 -17.60
CA LYS A 47 -0.95 23.07 -18.68
C LYS A 47 -1.83 22.48 -19.76
N VAL A 48 -1.43 22.63 -21.00
CA VAL A 48 -2.05 22.00 -22.17
C VAL A 48 -0.99 21.14 -22.86
N ASN A 49 -1.24 19.84 -22.98
CA ASN A 49 -0.46 18.87 -23.74
C ASN A 49 -1.16 18.59 -25.09
N LYS A 50 -0.61 17.68 -25.90
CA LYS A 50 -1.18 17.32 -27.22
C LYS A 50 -2.62 16.76 -27.13
N ASN A 51 -2.90 15.89 -26.14
CA ASN A 51 -4.17 15.13 -26.05
C ASN A 51 -4.98 15.43 -24.78
N SER A 52 -4.41 16.13 -23.80
CA SER A 52 -5.07 16.44 -22.54
C SER A 52 -4.46 17.66 -21.87
N GLY A 53 -5.19 18.27 -20.93
CA GLY A 53 -4.72 19.37 -20.12
C GLY A 53 -4.89 19.11 -18.62
N PHE A 54 -4.32 20.01 -17.82
CA PHE A 54 -4.46 20.04 -16.38
C PHE A 54 -5.02 21.40 -15.96
N GLY A 55 -5.94 21.37 -15.03
CA GLY A 55 -6.53 22.56 -14.45
C GLY A 55 -6.54 22.55 -12.93
N LYS A 56 -6.80 23.69 -12.34
CA LYS A 56 -7.12 23.83 -10.92
C LYS A 56 -8.40 24.63 -10.74
N VAL A 57 -9.08 24.36 -9.65
CA VAL A 57 -10.29 25.10 -9.29
C VAL A 57 -9.93 26.53 -8.89
N GLU A 58 -10.65 27.50 -9.42
CA GLU A 58 -10.67 28.90 -8.96
C GLU A 58 -11.93 29.18 -8.13
N ALA A 59 -13.10 28.69 -8.57
CA ALA A 59 -14.36 28.82 -7.88
C ALA A 59 -15.26 27.62 -8.13
N TYR A 60 -16.10 27.29 -7.17
CA TYR A 60 -17.19 26.31 -7.34
C TYR A 60 -18.51 27.05 -7.54
N HIS A 61 -19.29 26.68 -8.55
CA HIS A 61 -20.64 27.18 -8.79
C HIS A 61 -21.71 26.19 -8.33
N TYR A 62 -21.40 24.89 -8.45
CA TYR A 62 -22.26 23.81 -7.97
C TYR A 62 -21.39 22.71 -7.35
N LEU A 63 -21.76 22.25 -6.17
CA LEU A 63 -21.10 21.18 -5.44
C LEU A 63 -21.90 19.88 -5.56
N SER A 64 -21.21 18.77 -5.76
CA SER A 64 -21.82 17.44 -5.77
C SER A 64 -22.39 17.09 -4.39
N PRO A 65 -23.56 16.45 -4.29
CA PRO A 65 -24.08 15.93 -3.02
C PRO A 65 -23.18 14.85 -2.39
N ALA A 66 -22.33 14.21 -3.20
CA ALA A 66 -21.33 13.24 -2.75
C ALA A 66 -20.09 13.89 -2.13
N ARG A 67 -20.05 15.23 -2.03
CA ARG A 67 -18.90 15.93 -1.47
C ARG A 67 -18.87 15.87 0.07
N ASN A 68 -17.75 15.38 0.61
CA ASN A 68 -17.41 15.56 2.01
C ASN A 68 -16.79 16.95 2.21
N ALA A 69 -17.56 17.86 2.80
CA ALA A 69 -17.15 19.25 3.02
C ALA A 69 -16.13 19.39 4.18
N ASP A 70 -16.06 18.44 5.09
CA ASP A 70 -15.29 18.53 6.33
C ASP A 70 -13.81 18.12 6.17
N VAL A 71 -13.40 17.68 4.98
CA VAL A 71 -12.02 17.26 4.76
C VAL A 71 -11.04 18.43 4.79
N ASN A 72 -9.97 18.28 5.54
CA ASN A 72 -8.90 19.28 5.54
C ASN A 72 -8.14 19.26 4.20
N LEU A 73 -8.06 20.42 3.55
CA LEU A 73 -7.36 20.59 2.27
C LEU A 73 -5.88 20.16 2.30
N THR A 74 -5.24 20.15 3.46
CA THR A 74 -3.87 19.65 3.64
C THR A 74 -3.76 18.20 3.23
N TYR A 75 -4.75 17.35 3.55
CA TYR A 75 -4.75 15.93 3.22
C TYR A 75 -4.89 15.69 1.71
N LEU A 76 -5.68 16.52 1.03
CA LEU A 76 -5.82 16.48 -0.42
C LEU A 76 -4.52 16.95 -1.11
N ARG A 77 -3.92 18.04 -0.61
CA ARG A 77 -2.68 18.62 -1.17
C ARG A 77 -1.46 17.73 -1.01
N THR A 78 -1.41 16.90 0.01
CA THR A 78 -0.30 15.97 0.26
C THR A 78 -0.55 14.57 -0.30
N GLY A 79 -1.79 14.26 -0.71
CA GLY A 79 -2.17 12.95 -1.20
C GLY A 79 -2.31 11.89 -0.09
N ILE A 80 -2.33 12.30 1.18
CA ILE A 80 -2.62 11.38 2.30
C ILE A 80 -4.03 10.80 2.13
N ALA A 81 -4.98 11.64 1.69
CA ALA A 81 -6.37 11.29 1.49
C ALA A 81 -6.88 11.96 0.21
N ASP A 82 -6.41 11.50 -0.93
CA ASP A 82 -6.69 12.10 -2.24
C ASP A 82 -8.16 11.95 -2.69
N LEU A 83 -8.92 11.05 -2.10
CA LEU A 83 -10.37 10.94 -2.20
C LEU A 83 -11.13 11.42 -0.95
N GLY A 84 -10.47 12.03 0.02
CA GLY A 84 -11.11 12.47 1.26
C GLY A 84 -12.26 13.46 1.08
N HIS A 85 -12.33 14.15 -0.06
CA HIS A 85 -13.42 15.06 -0.45
C HIS A 85 -14.67 14.34 -1.00
N LEU A 86 -14.62 13.03 -1.22
CA LEU A 86 -15.72 12.16 -1.62
C LEU A 86 -16.27 11.42 -0.40
N THR A 87 -17.60 11.27 -0.26
CA THR A 87 -18.16 10.46 0.81
C THR A 87 -17.66 9.03 0.75
N TYR A 88 -17.59 8.35 1.89
CA TYR A 88 -16.97 7.02 1.93
C TYR A 88 -17.74 5.98 1.12
N GLU A 89 -19.06 6.06 1.09
CA GLU A 89 -19.92 5.19 0.29
C GLU A 89 -19.63 5.37 -1.22
N ASP A 90 -19.46 6.61 -1.66
CA ASP A 90 -19.15 6.90 -3.05
C ASP A 90 -17.69 6.53 -3.39
N GLN A 91 -16.75 6.56 -2.44
CA GLN A 91 -15.41 5.99 -2.63
C GLN A 91 -15.48 4.49 -2.94
N LEU A 92 -16.31 3.71 -2.23
CA LEU A 92 -16.50 2.29 -2.49
C LEU A 92 -17.10 2.02 -3.87
N THR A 93 -18.08 2.84 -4.27
CA THR A 93 -18.69 2.80 -5.61
C THR A 93 -17.67 3.11 -6.70
N PHE A 94 -16.85 4.15 -6.50
CA PHE A 94 -15.77 4.52 -7.41
C PHE A 94 -14.74 3.37 -7.57
N LYS A 95 -14.34 2.72 -6.49
CA LYS A 95 -13.38 1.59 -6.51
C LYS A 95 -13.95 0.37 -7.25
N LYS A 96 -15.22 0.05 -7.04
CA LYS A 96 -15.91 -0.97 -7.84
C LYS A 96 -15.87 -0.64 -9.32
N LYS A 97 -16.22 0.61 -9.69
CA LYS A 97 -16.20 1.08 -11.07
C LYS A 97 -14.82 0.96 -11.71
N GLN A 98 -13.74 1.28 -10.98
CA GLN A 98 -12.38 1.13 -11.49
C GLN A 98 -12.07 -0.31 -11.91
N VAL A 99 -12.47 -1.30 -11.09
CA VAL A 99 -12.28 -2.72 -11.40
C VAL A 99 -13.12 -3.13 -12.61
N GLN A 100 -14.41 -2.74 -12.66
CA GLN A 100 -15.31 -3.01 -13.80
C GLN A 100 -14.76 -2.44 -15.10
N ASP A 101 -14.36 -1.16 -15.07
CA ASP A 101 -13.82 -0.45 -16.23
C ASP A 101 -12.54 -1.12 -16.77
N SER A 102 -11.67 -1.58 -15.84
CA SER A 102 -10.42 -2.25 -16.21
C SER A 102 -10.69 -3.59 -16.87
N LEU A 103 -11.57 -4.42 -16.31
CA LEU A 103 -11.96 -5.71 -16.88
C LEU A 103 -12.60 -5.53 -18.26
N TYR A 104 -13.53 -4.58 -18.41
CA TYR A 104 -14.19 -4.31 -19.68
C TYR A 104 -13.23 -3.76 -20.74
N LYS A 105 -12.50 -2.69 -20.43
CA LYS A 105 -11.68 -1.96 -21.42
C LYS A 105 -10.41 -2.69 -21.82
N ILE A 106 -9.78 -3.45 -20.89
CA ILE A 106 -8.49 -4.11 -21.11
C ILE A 106 -8.65 -5.59 -21.45
N ALA A 107 -9.47 -6.30 -20.68
CA ALA A 107 -9.67 -7.73 -20.87
C ALA A 107 -10.86 -8.08 -21.80
N GLY A 108 -11.75 -7.13 -22.07
CA GLY A 108 -12.96 -7.38 -22.86
C GLY A 108 -14.02 -8.20 -22.11
N ILE A 109 -13.96 -8.23 -20.77
CA ILE A 109 -14.84 -9.04 -19.92
C ILE A 109 -16.01 -8.19 -19.44
N SER A 110 -17.24 -8.64 -19.71
CA SER A 110 -18.49 -7.99 -19.29
C SER A 110 -19.50 -8.94 -18.65
N ASP A 111 -19.24 -10.25 -18.70
CA ASP A 111 -20.14 -11.34 -18.29
C ASP A 111 -19.90 -11.84 -16.87
N VAL A 112 -18.92 -11.25 -16.15
CA VAL A 112 -18.64 -11.56 -14.75
C VAL A 112 -19.10 -10.42 -13.85
N THR A 113 -19.83 -10.79 -12.79
CA THR A 113 -20.26 -9.81 -11.79
C THR A 113 -19.07 -9.34 -10.96
N VAL A 114 -18.86 -8.02 -10.90
CA VAL A 114 -17.98 -7.39 -9.92
C VAL A 114 -18.82 -7.07 -8.68
N GLU A 115 -18.47 -7.70 -7.56
CA GLU A 115 -19.17 -7.52 -6.30
C GLU A 115 -19.03 -6.09 -5.75
N SER A 116 -19.85 -5.72 -4.78
CA SER A 116 -19.69 -4.45 -4.08
C SER A 116 -18.36 -4.43 -3.31
N THR A 117 -17.67 -3.29 -3.32
CA THR A 117 -16.38 -3.15 -2.63
C THR A 117 -16.53 -3.40 -1.14
N ILE A 118 -15.75 -4.34 -0.57
CA ILE A 118 -15.69 -4.55 0.86
C ILE A 118 -15.01 -3.33 1.49
N GLY A 119 -15.77 -2.58 2.29
CA GLY A 119 -15.29 -1.38 2.96
C GLY A 119 -14.96 -1.59 4.45
N MET A 120 -14.48 -0.53 5.06
CA MET A 120 -14.12 -0.44 6.48
C MET A 120 -15.23 0.30 7.25
N THR A 121 -15.54 -0.14 8.46
CA THR A 121 -16.53 0.55 9.30
C THR A 121 -16.02 1.91 9.76
N GLU A 122 -14.75 1.95 10.18
CA GLU A 122 -14.06 3.16 10.62
C GLU A 122 -12.91 3.47 9.63
N PRO A 123 -13.16 4.22 8.53
CA PRO A 123 -12.21 4.36 7.42
C PRO A 123 -11.10 5.39 7.69
N LEU A 124 -10.79 5.66 8.94
CA LEU A 124 -9.75 6.58 9.41
C LEU A 124 -8.82 5.89 10.41
N ALA A 125 -7.66 6.48 10.67
CA ALA A 125 -6.71 6.04 11.68
C ALA A 125 -6.32 4.55 11.59
N TYR A 126 -6.36 3.95 10.40
CA TYR A 126 -6.17 2.51 10.18
C TYR A 126 -4.72 2.09 9.94
N ARG A 127 -3.85 3.02 9.52
CA ARG A 127 -2.47 2.67 9.14
C ARG A 127 -1.62 2.38 10.36
N ASN A 128 -1.12 1.16 10.42
CA ASN A 128 -0.22 0.67 11.48
C ASN A 128 1.27 0.98 11.21
N LYS A 129 1.59 1.72 10.13
CA LYS A 129 2.95 2.13 9.77
C LYS A 129 2.95 3.54 9.18
N ALA A 130 3.79 4.40 9.72
CA ALA A 130 4.10 5.72 9.18
C ALA A 130 5.55 5.83 8.75
N GLN A 131 5.82 6.52 7.65
CA GLN A 131 7.15 6.86 7.16
C GLN A 131 7.16 8.35 6.83
N VAL A 132 7.60 9.15 7.79
CA VAL A 132 7.40 10.60 7.76
C VAL A 132 8.73 11.30 7.49
N PRO A 133 8.84 12.08 6.41
CA PRO A 133 10.02 12.90 6.15
C PRO A 133 10.20 13.99 7.20
N VAL A 134 11.44 14.31 7.48
CA VAL A 134 11.84 15.36 8.41
C VAL A 134 12.60 16.43 7.64
N ARG A 135 12.13 17.67 7.69
CA ARG A 135 12.73 18.80 6.98
C ARG A 135 12.79 20.05 7.85
N ARG A 136 13.55 21.03 7.41
CA ARG A 136 13.54 22.37 8.01
C ARG A 136 12.43 23.19 7.34
N VAL A 137 11.44 23.61 8.13
CA VAL A 137 10.38 24.54 7.69
C VAL A 137 10.35 25.71 8.64
N ASN A 138 10.38 26.94 8.13
CA ASN A 138 10.41 28.15 8.93
C ASN A 138 11.49 28.16 10.04
N GLY A 139 12.68 27.61 9.71
CA GLY A 139 13.81 27.55 10.63
C GLY A 139 13.79 26.42 11.65
N GLN A 140 12.72 25.64 11.74
CA GLN A 140 12.55 24.54 12.71
C GLN A 140 12.54 23.17 12.03
N LEU A 141 12.88 22.14 12.80
CA LEU A 141 12.69 20.73 12.41
C LEU A 141 11.19 20.43 12.39
N GLU A 142 10.66 20.00 11.25
CA GLU A 142 9.26 19.65 11.07
C GLU A 142 9.10 18.25 10.49
N THR A 143 7.95 17.64 10.81
CA THR A 143 7.46 16.40 10.22
C THR A 143 6.17 16.67 9.45
N GLY A 144 5.97 15.96 8.35
CA GLY A 144 4.79 16.16 7.52
C GLY A 144 4.88 15.32 6.26
N PHE A 145 4.18 15.75 5.21
CA PHE A 145 4.31 15.14 3.88
C PHE A 145 4.57 16.20 2.81
N PHE A 146 5.16 15.78 1.71
CA PHE A 146 5.38 16.68 0.58
C PHE A 146 4.06 17.02 -0.11
N ARG A 147 3.95 18.27 -0.55
CA ARG A 147 2.89 18.65 -1.48
C ARG A 147 3.01 17.81 -2.75
N LYS A 148 1.86 17.35 -3.30
CA LYS A 148 1.82 16.65 -4.58
C LYS A 148 2.64 17.40 -5.64
N HIS A 149 3.45 16.67 -6.38
CA HIS A 149 4.33 17.19 -7.44
C HIS A 149 5.35 18.25 -6.97
N SER A 150 5.73 18.25 -5.68
CA SER A 150 6.70 19.19 -5.09
C SER A 150 7.56 18.49 -4.05
N HIS A 151 8.71 19.14 -3.72
CA HIS A 151 9.53 18.77 -2.56
C HIS A 151 9.25 19.65 -1.34
N ASP A 152 8.21 20.50 -1.39
CA ASP A 152 7.82 21.35 -0.26
C ASP A 152 7.12 20.52 0.80
N LEU A 153 7.72 20.41 1.99
CA LEU A 153 7.10 19.75 3.13
C LEU A 153 5.97 20.63 3.69
N ILE A 154 4.78 20.06 3.82
CA ILE A 154 3.67 20.63 4.59
C ILE A 154 3.73 20.00 5.97
N PRO A 155 3.96 20.79 7.05
CA PRO A 155 3.93 20.29 8.41
C PRO A 155 2.56 19.70 8.79
N ILE A 156 2.56 18.52 9.41
CA ILE A 156 1.35 17.82 9.82
C ILE A 156 1.57 17.24 11.20
N SER A 157 0.56 17.34 12.07
CA SER A 157 0.56 16.74 13.40
C SER A 157 -0.57 15.72 13.59
N ASP A 158 -1.63 15.81 12.80
CA ASP A 158 -2.69 14.80 12.67
C ASP A 158 -2.66 14.27 11.24
N TYR A 159 -2.26 13.01 11.09
CA TYR A 159 -2.07 12.39 9.79
C TYR A 159 -3.33 11.68 9.24
N TYR A 160 -4.49 11.92 9.87
CA TYR A 160 -5.83 11.53 9.42
C TYR A 160 -6.06 10.02 9.28
N ILE A 161 -5.30 9.33 8.42
CA ILE A 161 -5.42 7.88 8.17
C ILE A 161 -4.46 7.03 9.00
N GLN A 162 -3.50 7.63 9.69
CA GLN A 162 -2.55 6.90 10.54
C GLN A 162 -3.13 6.69 11.95
N ASP A 163 -2.74 5.57 12.58
CA ASP A 163 -3.06 5.27 13.97
C ASP A 163 -2.64 6.43 14.89
N LYS A 164 -3.52 6.83 15.79
CA LYS A 164 -3.32 8.02 16.64
C LYS A 164 -2.14 7.88 17.61
N GLU A 165 -1.80 6.67 18.06
CA GLU A 165 -0.61 6.45 18.89
C GLU A 165 0.67 6.63 18.08
N ILE A 166 0.64 6.29 16.79
CA ILE A 166 1.74 6.58 15.86
C ILE A 166 1.93 8.10 15.73
N ASP A 167 0.83 8.85 15.54
CA ASP A 167 0.88 10.31 15.45
C ASP A 167 1.46 10.94 16.73
N ARG A 168 1.02 10.45 17.89
CA ARG A 168 1.54 10.89 19.20
C ARG A 168 3.04 10.66 19.33
N LEU A 169 3.51 9.47 18.96
CA LEU A 169 4.95 9.14 19.04
C LEU A 169 5.77 9.98 18.06
N ILE A 170 5.29 10.21 16.82
CA ILE A 170 5.96 11.07 15.83
C ILE A 170 6.09 12.49 16.37
N ASN A 171 4.99 13.08 16.86
CA ASN A 171 4.98 14.46 17.37
C ASN A 171 5.90 14.61 18.56
N PHE A 172 5.83 13.68 19.53
CA PHE A 172 6.71 13.69 20.69
C PHE A 172 8.18 13.58 20.30
N THR A 173 8.49 12.64 19.41
CA THR A 173 9.86 12.43 18.90
C THR A 173 10.36 13.69 18.19
N ARG A 174 9.55 14.30 17.31
CA ARG A 174 9.87 15.58 16.64
C ARG A 174 10.24 16.66 17.64
N ASP A 175 9.39 16.89 18.64
CA ASP A 175 9.57 17.96 19.62
C ASP A 175 10.76 17.70 20.55
N LEU A 176 11.01 16.43 20.88
CA LEU A 176 12.20 16.01 21.63
C LEU A 176 13.48 16.27 20.84
N LEU A 177 13.52 15.89 19.57
CA LEU A 177 14.69 16.07 18.69
C LEU A 177 14.99 17.56 18.44
N ARG A 178 13.98 18.44 18.44
CA ARG A 178 14.15 19.91 18.46
C ARG A 178 14.90 20.37 19.73
N ARG A 179 14.49 19.88 20.90
CA ARG A 179 15.12 20.25 22.19
C ARG A 179 16.59 19.81 22.26
N PHE A 180 16.94 18.71 21.60
CA PHE A 180 18.32 18.22 21.50
C PHE A 180 19.10 18.81 20.32
N ASP A 181 18.53 19.79 19.62
CA ASP A 181 19.12 20.49 18.47
C ASP A 181 19.59 19.53 17.34
N ILE A 182 18.86 18.43 17.14
CA ILE A 182 19.11 17.50 16.03
C ILE A 182 18.72 18.19 14.73
N LYS A 183 19.66 18.24 13.78
CA LYS A 183 19.45 18.93 12.52
C LYS A 183 18.75 18.01 11.52
N PRO A 184 17.64 18.44 10.89
CA PRO A 184 17.05 17.73 9.77
C PRO A 184 18.00 17.72 8.58
N TYR A 185 17.91 16.68 7.75
CA TYR A 185 18.68 16.57 6.52
C TYR A 185 18.16 17.55 5.47
N ASP A 186 19.11 18.28 4.86
CA ASP A 186 18.89 19.15 3.71
C ASP A 186 19.38 18.44 2.46
N GLU A 187 18.47 18.16 1.52
CA GLU A 187 18.80 17.42 0.28
C GLU A 187 19.62 18.28 -0.70
N THR A 188 19.47 19.60 -0.67
CA THR A 188 20.18 20.52 -1.55
C THR A 188 21.61 20.70 -1.09
N GLU A 189 21.80 20.99 0.18
CA GLU A 189 23.11 21.21 0.79
C GLU A 189 23.82 19.90 1.19
N GLN A 190 23.11 18.76 1.17
CA GLN A 190 23.57 17.45 1.64
C GLN A 190 24.13 17.48 3.07
N THR A 191 23.55 18.31 3.92
CA THR A 191 23.93 18.51 5.33
C THR A 191 22.80 18.08 6.27
N GLY A 192 23.12 18.00 7.58
CA GLY A 192 22.17 17.56 8.59
C GLY A 192 22.28 16.07 8.88
N LEU A 193 21.38 15.59 9.73
CA LEU A 193 21.45 14.23 10.27
C LEU A 193 20.18 13.43 10.01
N LEU A 194 19.01 13.94 10.41
CA LEU A 194 17.76 13.19 10.44
C LEU A 194 16.98 13.35 9.13
N ARG A 195 16.73 12.24 8.44
CA ARG A 195 15.99 12.18 7.17
C ARG A 195 14.51 11.90 7.34
N ASN A 196 14.22 10.84 8.11
CA ASN A 196 12.88 10.33 8.31
C ASN A 196 12.70 9.79 9.73
N ILE A 197 11.47 9.85 10.21
CA ILE A 197 10.98 9.09 11.35
C ILE A 197 10.03 8.03 10.81
N VAL A 198 10.28 6.76 11.15
CA VAL A 198 9.39 5.66 10.79
C VAL A 198 8.86 5.04 12.08
N VAL A 199 7.56 4.85 12.15
CA VAL A 199 6.90 4.20 13.28
C VAL A 199 6.08 3.04 12.77
N ARG A 200 6.16 1.90 13.45
CA ARG A 200 5.26 0.76 13.28
C ARG A 200 4.54 0.50 14.60
N ARG A 201 3.30 0.06 14.51
CA ARG A 201 2.51 -0.38 15.66
C ARG A 201 1.81 -1.69 15.32
N GLY A 202 1.94 -2.70 16.18
CA GLY A 202 1.11 -3.90 16.09
C GLY A 202 -0.35 -3.52 16.36
N HIS A 203 -1.24 -3.91 15.47
CA HIS A 203 -2.67 -3.58 15.59
C HIS A 203 -3.29 -4.23 16.84
N TYR A 204 -3.04 -5.53 17.03
CA TYR A 204 -3.56 -6.30 18.16
C TYR A 204 -2.65 -6.25 19.38
N SER A 205 -1.33 -6.29 19.20
CA SER A 205 -0.39 -6.28 20.31
C SER A 205 -0.21 -4.90 20.95
N GLY A 206 -0.36 -3.83 20.17
CA GLY A 206 -0.03 -2.48 20.57
C GLY A 206 1.48 -2.19 20.66
N GLU A 207 2.36 -3.18 20.47
CA GLU A 207 3.82 -2.97 20.46
C GLU A 207 4.22 -1.95 19.40
N MET A 208 5.14 -1.05 19.76
CA MET A 208 5.60 0.00 18.85
C MET A 208 7.10 -0.12 18.57
N MET A 209 7.47 0.14 17.31
CA MET A 209 8.84 0.29 16.85
C MET A 209 9.04 1.70 16.31
N LEU A 210 10.09 2.38 16.77
CA LEU A 210 10.55 3.66 16.23
C LEU A 210 11.83 3.45 15.43
N VAL A 211 11.91 3.95 14.21
CA VAL A 211 13.13 3.95 13.40
C VAL A 211 13.54 5.38 13.09
N LEU A 212 14.73 5.76 13.49
CA LEU A 212 15.37 7.03 13.14
C LEU A 212 16.26 6.81 11.91
N VAL A 213 15.89 7.41 10.78
CA VAL A 213 16.70 7.34 9.55
C VAL A 213 17.66 8.50 9.53
N THR A 214 18.95 8.20 9.62
CA THR A 214 20.02 9.18 9.76
C THR A 214 21.03 9.09 8.63
N THR A 215 21.76 10.18 8.36
CA THR A 215 22.82 10.21 7.32
C THR A 215 24.13 9.59 7.79
N ARG A 216 24.31 9.41 9.09
CA ARG A 216 25.53 8.89 9.70
C ARG A 216 25.25 8.19 11.04
N PRO A 217 26.16 7.32 11.53
CA PRO A 217 25.92 6.51 12.73
C PRO A 217 25.83 7.31 14.02
N LYS A 218 26.57 8.43 14.13
CA LYS A 218 26.67 9.19 15.38
C LYS A 218 25.50 10.13 15.53
N VAL A 219 24.65 9.89 16.53
CA VAL A 219 23.56 10.78 16.97
C VAL A 219 23.93 11.34 18.34
N PHE A 220 23.94 12.68 18.46
CA PHE A 220 24.29 13.34 19.71
C PHE A 220 23.24 13.08 20.79
N ARG A 221 23.68 12.67 21.98
CA ARG A 221 22.81 12.37 23.14
C ARG A 221 21.69 11.38 22.84
N VAL A 222 21.91 10.41 21.98
CA VAL A 222 20.90 9.43 21.58
C VAL A 222 20.33 8.66 22.78
N ASP A 223 21.15 8.33 23.79
CA ASP A 223 20.71 7.61 24.98
C ASP A 223 19.67 8.41 25.79
N GLN A 224 19.86 9.73 25.93
CA GLN A 224 18.89 10.61 26.60
C GLN A 224 17.60 10.75 25.80
N VAL A 225 17.67 10.72 24.47
CA VAL A 225 16.48 10.72 23.59
C VAL A 225 15.69 9.43 23.78
N ILE A 226 16.39 8.28 23.78
CA ILE A 226 15.81 6.96 23.99
C ILE A 226 15.12 6.87 25.34
N GLU A 227 15.81 7.24 26.43
CA GLU A 227 15.27 7.22 27.79
C GLU A 227 13.93 7.97 27.88
N LYS A 228 13.88 9.20 27.34
CA LYS A 228 12.65 10.01 27.36
C LYS A 228 11.52 9.45 26.50
N ILE A 229 11.85 8.79 25.39
CA ILE A 229 10.83 8.15 24.54
C ILE A 229 10.26 6.93 25.27
N VAL A 230 11.09 6.08 25.83
CA VAL A 230 10.66 4.86 26.52
C VAL A 230 9.87 5.18 27.78
N GLU A 231 10.27 6.22 28.52
CA GLU A 231 9.52 6.72 29.67
C GLU A 231 8.10 7.20 29.28
N ALA A 232 8.01 7.97 28.19
CA ALA A 232 6.75 8.54 27.73
C ALA A 232 5.83 7.54 27.00
N PHE A 233 6.41 6.52 26.35
CA PHE A 233 5.73 5.51 25.57
C PHE A 233 6.15 4.09 25.94
N PRO A 234 5.60 3.49 27.02
CA PRO A 234 5.94 2.12 27.42
C PRO A 234 5.66 1.04 26.37
N ALA A 235 4.78 1.33 25.40
CA ALA A 235 4.51 0.46 24.26
C ALA A 235 5.66 0.39 23.23
N VAL A 236 6.64 1.30 23.32
CA VAL A 236 7.84 1.26 22.45
C VAL A 236 8.78 0.18 22.97
N VAL A 237 8.79 -0.96 22.29
CA VAL A 237 9.63 -2.13 22.62
C VAL A 237 10.86 -2.23 21.73
N SER A 238 10.97 -1.37 20.71
CA SER A 238 12.06 -1.35 19.73
C SER A 238 12.37 0.06 19.30
N ILE A 239 13.64 0.47 19.37
CA ILE A 239 14.13 1.70 18.73
C ILE A 239 15.34 1.32 17.89
N ILE A 240 15.27 1.64 16.60
CA ILE A 240 16.25 1.26 15.58
C ILE A 240 16.81 2.52 14.93
N GLN A 241 18.09 2.55 14.69
CA GLN A 241 18.71 3.49 13.77
C GLN A 241 18.91 2.83 12.41
N ASN A 242 18.44 3.48 11.35
CA ASN A 242 18.82 3.13 9.98
C ASN A 242 19.76 4.21 9.45
N ILE A 243 20.84 3.79 8.79
CA ILE A 243 21.82 4.71 8.22
C ILE A 243 21.60 4.75 6.72
N ASN A 244 21.20 5.93 6.21
CA ASN A 244 21.05 6.21 4.79
C ASN A 244 21.83 7.46 4.42
N ASP A 245 23.09 7.26 4.01
CA ASP A 245 24.02 8.31 3.59
C ASP A 245 23.92 8.67 2.10
N LYS A 246 23.07 7.97 1.35
CA LYS A 246 22.97 8.14 -0.11
C LYS A 246 21.99 9.25 -0.49
N ASN A 247 22.29 9.95 -1.56
CA ASN A 247 21.32 10.83 -2.23
C ASN A 247 20.36 9.97 -3.06
N THR A 248 19.26 9.54 -2.44
CA THR A 248 18.28 8.63 -3.03
C THR A 248 16.89 8.89 -2.44
N ASN A 249 15.85 8.58 -3.21
CA ASN A 249 14.46 8.61 -2.75
C ASN A 249 14.10 7.39 -1.86
N ALA A 250 14.97 6.38 -1.76
CA ALA A 250 14.76 5.28 -0.84
C ALA A 250 14.82 5.79 0.61
N ILE A 251 13.86 5.40 1.43
CA ILE A 251 13.79 5.81 2.85
C ILE A 251 14.93 5.14 3.62
N PHE A 252 15.08 3.83 3.48
CA PHE A 252 16.09 3.06 4.21
C PHE A 252 17.39 2.89 3.43
N GLY A 253 18.51 3.04 4.15
CA GLY A 253 19.81 2.52 3.74
C GLY A 253 19.95 1.04 4.10
N LYS A 254 21.16 0.50 3.94
CA LYS A 254 21.43 -0.92 4.16
C LYS A 254 21.65 -1.28 5.64
N ASP A 255 22.17 -0.35 6.43
CA ASP A 255 22.64 -0.61 7.80
C ASP A 255 21.55 -0.29 8.82
N PHE A 256 21.22 -1.27 9.64
CA PHE A 256 20.28 -1.16 10.76
C PHE A 256 20.99 -1.48 12.05
N LYS A 257 20.76 -0.67 13.08
CA LYS A 257 21.31 -0.85 14.41
C LYS A 257 20.21 -0.71 15.44
N THR A 258 19.98 -1.73 16.24
CA THR A 258 19.09 -1.65 17.39
C THR A 258 19.73 -0.79 18.46
N LEU A 259 19.02 0.27 18.84
CA LEU A 259 19.44 1.20 19.89
C LEU A 259 18.79 0.85 21.23
N TYR A 260 17.58 0.26 21.21
CA TYR A 260 16.85 -0.15 22.40
C TYR A 260 15.92 -1.32 22.09
N GLY A 261 15.85 -2.27 23.03
CA GLY A 261 14.90 -3.36 23.05
C GLY A 261 15.10 -4.41 21.97
N LYS A 262 14.03 -4.81 21.30
CA LYS A 262 13.99 -5.91 20.33
C LYS A 262 14.30 -5.42 18.91
N ASP A 263 14.70 -6.33 18.03
CA ASP A 263 14.87 -6.05 16.59
C ASP A 263 13.53 -6.06 15.83
N THR A 264 12.48 -6.60 16.43
CA THR A 264 11.16 -6.75 15.85
C THR A 264 10.08 -6.35 16.85
N ILE A 265 8.90 -5.99 16.33
CA ILE A 265 7.65 -6.00 17.09
C ILE A 265 6.87 -7.26 16.73
N THR A 266 5.93 -7.63 17.57
CA THR A 266 4.99 -8.73 17.32
C THR A 266 3.62 -8.16 16.97
N ASP A 267 2.91 -8.81 16.06
CA ASP A 267 1.47 -8.58 15.84
C ASP A 267 0.82 -9.90 15.44
N SER A 268 -0.50 -9.93 15.40
CA SER A 268 -1.24 -11.10 14.93
C SER A 268 -2.10 -10.76 13.71
N MET A 269 -2.35 -11.77 12.87
CA MET A 269 -3.24 -11.68 11.71
C MET A 269 -3.82 -13.07 11.44
N LEU A 270 -5.15 -13.16 11.32
CA LEU A 270 -5.86 -14.42 11.04
C LEU A 270 -5.43 -15.58 11.97
N GLY A 271 -5.24 -15.28 13.26
CA GLY A 271 -4.89 -16.28 14.28
C GLY A 271 -3.44 -16.72 14.32
N ASN A 272 -2.56 -16.17 13.49
CA ASN A 272 -1.11 -16.39 13.56
C ASN A 272 -0.38 -15.15 14.09
N ASN A 273 0.72 -15.39 14.79
CA ASN A 273 1.61 -14.35 15.29
C ASN A 273 2.76 -14.12 14.30
N TYR A 274 3.14 -12.87 14.13
CA TYR A 274 4.22 -12.45 13.22
C TYR A 274 5.24 -11.59 13.94
N ALA A 275 6.51 -11.90 13.76
CA ALA A 275 7.61 -11.01 14.10
C ALA A 275 7.85 -10.08 12.90
N ILE A 276 7.80 -8.77 13.15
CA ILE A 276 7.83 -7.73 12.11
C ILE A 276 9.05 -6.86 12.34
N SER A 277 10.03 -6.92 11.43
CA SER A 277 11.21 -6.07 11.45
C SER A 277 10.95 -4.68 10.84
N ALA A 278 11.90 -3.78 10.95
CA ALA A 278 11.83 -2.46 10.33
C ALA A 278 11.64 -2.54 8.80
N GLN A 279 12.22 -3.56 8.15
CA GLN A 279 12.22 -3.74 6.70
C GLN A 279 11.06 -4.60 6.19
N SER A 280 10.51 -5.51 7.01
CA SER A 280 9.49 -6.46 6.58
C SER A 280 8.31 -5.74 5.93
N PHE A 281 7.83 -6.28 4.80
CA PHE A 281 6.52 -5.91 4.30
C PHE A 281 5.47 -6.56 5.19
N TYR A 282 4.59 -5.77 5.73
CA TYR A 282 3.40 -6.18 6.49
C TYR A 282 2.30 -5.20 6.14
N GLN A 283 1.10 -5.69 5.87
CA GLN A 283 -0.02 -4.86 5.43
C GLN A 283 -0.32 -3.75 6.43
N VAL A 284 -0.45 -2.53 5.92
CA VAL A 284 -0.58 -1.34 6.78
C VAL A 284 -1.96 -1.14 7.39
N ASN A 285 -2.95 -1.88 6.92
CA ASN A 285 -4.33 -1.91 7.43
C ASN A 285 -4.67 -3.36 7.78
N THR A 286 -4.40 -3.76 9.02
CA THR A 286 -4.56 -5.16 9.47
C THR A 286 -6.00 -5.65 9.29
N VAL A 287 -7.00 -4.86 9.69
CA VAL A 287 -8.43 -5.22 9.60
C VAL A 287 -8.85 -5.53 8.16
N MET A 288 -8.45 -4.70 7.22
CA MET A 288 -8.82 -4.91 5.82
C MET A 288 -7.93 -5.94 5.12
N ALA A 289 -6.69 -6.11 5.56
CA ALA A 289 -5.83 -7.21 5.11
C ALA A 289 -6.41 -8.57 5.49
N GLU A 290 -6.96 -8.71 6.70
CA GLU A 290 -7.67 -9.93 7.11
C GLU A 290 -8.87 -10.22 6.22
N LYS A 291 -9.70 -9.21 5.89
CA LYS A 291 -10.83 -9.36 4.96
C LYS A 291 -10.37 -9.73 3.55
N LEU A 292 -9.27 -9.11 3.07
CA LEU A 292 -8.68 -9.39 1.77
C LEU A 292 -8.22 -10.87 1.69
N TYR A 293 -7.48 -11.32 2.69
CA TYR A 293 -6.95 -12.69 2.74
C TYR A 293 -8.04 -13.72 2.99
N GLN A 294 -9.02 -13.44 3.86
CA GLN A 294 -10.21 -14.28 4.03
C GLN A 294 -10.98 -14.46 2.72
N THR A 295 -11.09 -13.39 1.92
CA THR A 295 -11.72 -13.45 0.59
C THR A 295 -10.92 -14.36 -0.35
N ALA A 296 -9.59 -14.21 -0.38
CA ALA A 296 -8.72 -15.04 -1.20
C ALA A 296 -8.80 -16.52 -0.81
N ILE A 297 -8.81 -16.82 0.49
CA ILE A 297 -8.97 -18.18 1.03
C ILE A 297 -10.33 -18.75 0.66
N ALA A 298 -11.41 -17.98 0.84
CA ALA A 298 -12.78 -18.40 0.50
C ALA A 298 -12.94 -18.64 -1.01
N PHE A 299 -12.31 -17.84 -1.85
CA PHE A 299 -12.32 -18.06 -3.30
C PHE A 299 -11.54 -19.30 -3.70
N SER A 300 -10.44 -19.59 -3.02
CA SER A 300 -9.61 -20.78 -3.27
C SER A 300 -10.33 -22.06 -2.89
N ASP A 301 -11.28 -22.03 -1.95
CA ASP A 301 -12.07 -23.19 -1.50
C ASP A 301 -11.16 -24.40 -1.22
N LEU A 302 -10.30 -24.23 -0.20
CA LEU A 302 -9.19 -25.12 0.12
C LEU A 302 -9.62 -26.31 0.97
N SER A 303 -8.98 -27.46 0.74
CA SER A 303 -9.16 -28.72 1.46
C SER A 303 -7.83 -29.27 2.01
N LYS A 304 -7.91 -30.29 2.86
CA LYS A 304 -6.73 -30.95 3.45
C LYS A 304 -5.86 -31.71 2.43
N ASP A 305 -6.37 -31.96 1.24
CA ASP A 305 -5.63 -32.65 0.18
C ASP A 305 -4.88 -31.68 -0.74
N ASP A 306 -5.15 -30.39 -0.63
CA ASP A 306 -4.62 -29.37 -1.51
C ASP A 306 -3.13 -29.07 -1.25
N ILE A 307 -2.38 -28.97 -2.32
CA ILE A 307 -1.05 -28.36 -2.35
C ILE A 307 -1.22 -26.96 -2.95
N VAL A 308 -0.78 -25.94 -2.22
CA VAL A 308 -0.91 -24.54 -2.63
C VAL A 308 0.47 -23.93 -2.84
N ILE A 309 0.64 -23.25 -3.96
CA ILE A 309 1.79 -22.34 -4.17
C ILE A 309 1.36 -20.94 -3.76
N ASP A 310 2.12 -20.31 -2.85
CA ASP A 310 2.03 -18.90 -2.47
C ASP A 310 3.15 -18.13 -3.15
N ALA A 311 2.86 -17.59 -4.31
CA ALA A 311 3.83 -16.84 -5.10
C ALA A 311 3.85 -15.37 -4.66
N TYR A 312 5.06 -14.83 -4.50
CA TYR A 312 5.32 -13.52 -3.87
C TYR A 312 4.97 -13.52 -2.37
N SER A 313 5.39 -14.56 -1.66
CA SER A 313 4.93 -14.90 -0.31
C SER A 313 5.33 -13.86 0.77
N GLY A 314 6.31 -12.98 0.52
CA GLY A 314 6.81 -12.03 1.50
C GLY A 314 7.25 -12.74 2.78
N ILE A 315 6.74 -12.30 3.94
CA ILE A 315 6.99 -12.92 5.26
C ILE A 315 6.00 -14.08 5.56
N GLY A 316 5.28 -14.58 4.53
CA GLY A 316 4.38 -15.71 4.63
C GLY A 316 2.98 -15.39 5.15
N THR A 317 2.54 -14.13 5.16
CA THR A 317 1.27 -13.74 5.78
C THR A 317 0.06 -14.45 5.18
N ILE A 318 -0.01 -14.61 3.86
CA ILE A 318 -1.13 -15.28 3.20
C ILE A 318 -1.00 -16.79 3.37
N GLY A 319 0.11 -17.37 2.95
CA GLY A 319 0.32 -18.83 2.98
C GLY A 319 0.17 -19.43 4.38
N LEU A 320 0.70 -18.78 5.42
CA LEU A 320 0.60 -19.26 6.79
C LEU A 320 -0.84 -19.18 7.34
N SER A 321 -1.66 -18.25 6.83
CA SER A 321 -3.05 -18.08 7.33
C SER A 321 -3.94 -19.28 7.05
N PHE A 322 -3.64 -20.08 6.03
CA PHE A 322 -4.37 -21.30 5.68
C PHE A 322 -3.54 -22.60 5.75
N ALA A 323 -2.26 -22.52 6.10
CA ALA A 323 -1.38 -23.70 6.08
C ALA A 323 -1.94 -24.89 6.88
N LYS A 324 -2.60 -24.64 8.00
CA LYS A 324 -3.20 -25.67 8.85
C LYS A 324 -4.41 -26.38 8.20
N THR A 325 -4.97 -25.84 7.10
CA THR A 325 -6.17 -26.36 6.43
C THR A 325 -5.85 -27.11 5.13
N VAL A 326 -4.58 -27.13 4.72
CA VAL A 326 -4.12 -27.75 3.46
C VAL A 326 -3.04 -28.78 3.73
N LYS A 327 -2.74 -29.61 2.72
CA LYS A 327 -1.67 -30.62 2.78
C LYS A 327 -0.29 -29.97 2.88
N ALA A 328 -0.01 -28.98 2.03
CA ALA A 328 1.26 -28.27 2.01
C ALA A 328 1.13 -26.89 1.36
N VAL A 329 1.97 -25.96 1.81
CA VAL A 329 2.17 -24.62 1.20
C VAL A 329 3.61 -24.54 0.71
N TYR A 330 3.79 -24.13 -0.55
CA TYR A 330 5.08 -23.80 -1.14
C TYR A 330 5.16 -22.33 -1.44
N GLY A 331 5.91 -21.59 -0.61
CA GLY A 331 6.09 -20.15 -0.74
C GLY A 331 7.36 -19.78 -1.48
N VAL A 332 7.30 -18.80 -2.37
CA VAL A 332 8.47 -18.25 -3.06
C VAL A 332 8.51 -16.74 -2.98
N GLU A 333 9.68 -16.21 -2.66
CA GLU A 333 9.97 -14.79 -2.53
C GLU A 333 11.41 -14.52 -2.95
N VAL A 334 11.68 -13.42 -3.65
CA VAL A 334 13.03 -13.08 -4.12
C VAL A 334 13.92 -12.49 -3.04
N ILE A 335 13.32 -11.95 -1.98
CA ILE A 335 14.02 -11.27 -0.89
C ILE A 335 14.37 -12.30 0.20
N GLU A 336 15.63 -12.72 0.27
CA GLU A 336 16.10 -13.70 1.27
C GLU A 336 15.73 -13.34 2.72
N ALA A 337 15.76 -12.06 3.09
CA ALA A 337 15.39 -11.62 4.44
C ALA A 337 13.90 -11.92 4.72
N ALA A 338 13.02 -11.69 3.75
CA ALA A 338 11.60 -11.99 3.89
C ALA A 338 11.35 -13.50 3.98
N VAL A 339 12.09 -14.32 3.24
CA VAL A 339 12.03 -15.79 3.34
C VAL A 339 12.45 -16.28 4.73
N ARG A 340 13.54 -15.73 5.29
CA ARG A 340 13.94 -16.03 6.68
C ARG A 340 12.85 -15.66 7.69
N ASP A 341 12.24 -14.49 7.51
CA ASP A 341 11.12 -14.05 8.36
C ASP A 341 9.92 -15.01 8.20
N ALA A 342 9.59 -15.46 6.98
CA ALA A 342 8.51 -16.42 6.73
C ALA A 342 8.75 -17.77 7.42
N GLN A 343 9.97 -18.30 7.36
CA GLN A 343 10.38 -19.54 8.03
C GLN A 343 10.30 -19.39 9.57
N GLN A 344 10.74 -18.26 10.11
CA GLN A 344 10.62 -17.97 11.55
C GLN A 344 9.16 -17.83 11.97
N ASN A 345 8.32 -17.17 11.18
CA ASN A 345 6.89 -17.04 11.44
C ASN A 345 6.19 -18.40 11.36
N ALA A 346 6.55 -19.29 10.43
CA ALA A 346 6.05 -20.66 10.41
C ALA A 346 6.38 -21.40 11.72
N ALA A 347 7.63 -21.34 12.15
CA ALA A 347 8.07 -21.96 13.40
C ALA A 347 7.38 -21.38 14.64
N LEU A 348 7.22 -20.04 14.69
CA LEU A 348 6.52 -19.32 15.77
C LEU A 348 5.09 -19.80 15.95
N ASN A 349 4.42 -20.21 14.85
CA ASN A 349 3.03 -20.68 14.85
C ASN A 349 2.88 -22.21 14.86
N GLY A 350 3.99 -22.96 15.00
CA GLY A 350 3.99 -24.42 14.96
C GLY A 350 3.53 -25.00 13.62
N ILE A 351 3.74 -24.28 12.51
CA ILE A 351 3.39 -24.70 11.16
C ILE A 351 4.58 -25.43 10.57
N THR A 352 4.37 -26.72 10.24
CA THR A 352 5.43 -27.62 9.76
C THR A 352 5.25 -28.05 8.30
N ASN A 353 4.14 -27.68 7.66
CA ASN A 353 3.80 -28.02 6.27
C ASN A 353 3.88 -26.82 5.32
N ALA A 354 4.58 -25.75 5.69
CA ALA A 354 4.85 -24.60 4.85
C ALA A 354 6.37 -24.50 4.55
N TYR A 355 6.73 -24.43 3.28
CA TYR A 355 8.10 -24.46 2.77
C TYR A 355 8.36 -23.18 1.99
N PHE A 356 9.30 -22.36 2.45
CA PHE A 356 9.63 -21.08 1.82
C PHE A 356 11.03 -21.11 1.20
N VAL A 357 11.16 -20.63 -0.05
CA VAL A 357 12.43 -20.56 -0.80
C VAL A 357 12.69 -19.13 -1.31
N ALA A 358 13.98 -18.75 -1.30
CA ALA A 358 14.45 -17.50 -1.87
C ALA A 358 14.83 -17.71 -3.33
N ASP A 359 13.92 -17.39 -4.25
CA ASP A 359 14.11 -17.59 -5.68
C ASP A 359 13.13 -16.73 -6.50
N THR A 360 13.28 -16.74 -7.81
CA THR A 360 12.21 -16.27 -8.69
C THR A 360 11.09 -17.32 -8.75
N ALA A 361 9.86 -16.88 -8.84
CA ALA A 361 8.72 -17.79 -8.85
C ALA A 361 8.77 -18.77 -10.03
N GLU A 362 9.23 -18.30 -11.20
CA GLU A 362 9.40 -19.11 -12.40
C GLU A 362 10.39 -20.26 -12.20
N HIS A 363 11.54 -19.97 -11.58
CA HIS A 363 12.58 -20.97 -11.33
C HIS A 363 12.15 -21.96 -10.25
N ALA A 364 11.57 -21.49 -9.17
CA ALA A 364 11.03 -22.32 -8.09
C ALA A 364 9.95 -23.29 -8.63
N MET A 365 8.98 -22.80 -9.41
CA MET A 365 7.94 -23.63 -10.01
C MET A 365 8.52 -24.69 -10.95
N ALA A 366 9.53 -24.34 -11.76
CA ALA A 366 10.20 -25.30 -12.63
C ALA A 366 10.93 -26.41 -11.84
N THR A 367 11.51 -26.06 -10.70
CA THR A 367 12.14 -27.02 -9.78
C THR A 367 11.10 -27.92 -9.13
N TRP A 368 10.05 -27.37 -8.58
CA TRP A 368 8.96 -28.12 -7.94
C TRP A 368 8.23 -29.04 -8.91
N ALA A 369 8.08 -28.64 -10.19
CA ALA A 369 7.53 -29.51 -11.21
C ALA A 369 8.41 -30.77 -11.46
N LYS A 370 9.75 -30.62 -11.47
CA LYS A 370 10.69 -31.73 -11.57
C LYS A 370 10.63 -32.66 -10.36
N ASP A 371 10.39 -32.10 -9.18
CA ASP A 371 10.22 -32.83 -7.92
C ASP A 371 8.84 -33.49 -7.80
N GLY A 372 8.00 -33.37 -8.83
CA GLY A 372 6.67 -34.00 -8.87
C GLY A 372 5.60 -33.32 -8.07
N ILE A 373 5.83 -32.06 -7.63
CA ILE A 373 4.86 -31.27 -6.92
C ILE A 373 3.78 -30.77 -7.89
N LYS A 374 2.53 -31.09 -7.58
CA LYS A 374 1.34 -30.73 -8.37
C LYS A 374 0.41 -29.89 -7.55
N PRO A 375 0.47 -28.56 -7.67
CA PRO A 375 -0.43 -27.67 -6.92
C PRO A 375 -1.86 -27.78 -7.47
N SER A 376 -2.83 -27.84 -6.59
CA SER A 376 -4.25 -27.65 -6.95
C SER A 376 -4.61 -26.19 -7.10
N VAL A 377 -3.94 -25.32 -6.33
CA VAL A 377 -4.16 -23.87 -6.31
C VAL A 377 -2.83 -23.14 -6.37
N ILE A 378 -2.75 -22.08 -7.16
CA ILE A 378 -1.69 -21.06 -7.09
C ILE A 378 -2.32 -19.75 -6.64
N LEU A 379 -1.84 -19.23 -5.51
CA LEU A 379 -2.20 -17.91 -5.02
C LEU A 379 -1.09 -16.93 -5.39
N VAL A 380 -1.45 -15.76 -5.92
CA VAL A 380 -0.51 -14.71 -6.31
C VAL A 380 -0.89 -13.37 -5.73
N ASP A 381 0.10 -12.64 -5.21
CA ASP A 381 -0.02 -11.23 -4.77
C ASP A 381 1.16 -10.41 -5.33
N PRO A 382 1.17 -10.15 -6.65
CA PRO A 382 2.30 -9.52 -7.31
C PRO A 382 2.38 -8.01 -7.03
N PRO A 383 3.56 -7.38 -7.26
CA PRO A 383 3.69 -5.94 -7.20
C PRO A 383 2.83 -5.23 -8.27
N ARG A 384 2.71 -3.90 -8.17
CA ARG A 384 1.87 -3.05 -9.05
C ARG A 384 2.02 -3.28 -10.55
N LYS A 385 3.17 -3.75 -11.02
CA LYS A 385 3.41 -4.08 -12.45
C LYS A 385 2.68 -5.34 -12.93
N GLY A 386 2.07 -6.11 -12.02
CA GLY A 386 1.42 -7.38 -12.30
C GLY A 386 2.42 -8.51 -12.60
N LEU A 387 1.93 -9.56 -13.24
CA LEU A 387 2.68 -10.76 -13.58
C LEU A 387 3.46 -10.60 -14.89
N THR A 388 4.59 -11.30 -14.98
CA THR A 388 5.34 -11.44 -16.23
C THR A 388 4.71 -12.53 -17.10
N GLU A 389 4.96 -12.49 -18.40
CA GLU A 389 4.56 -13.55 -19.32
C GLU A 389 5.16 -14.89 -18.90
N SER A 390 6.45 -14.89 -18.54
CA SER A 390 7.18 -16.08 -18.08
C SER A 390 6.55 -16.70 -16.82
N PHE A 391 6.10 -15.85 -15.88
CA PHE A 391 5.38 -16.31 -14.68
C PHE A 391 4.06 -16.99 -15.07
N ILE A 392 3.25 -16.35 -15.91
CA ILE A 392 1.94 -16.88 -16.34
C ILE A 392 2.12 -18.25 -17.00
N GLN A 393 3.08 -18.39 -17.93
CA GLN A 393 3.39 -19.65 -18.58
C GLN A 393 3.86 -20.72 -17.59
N ALA A 394 4.74 -20.36 -16.65
CA ALA A 394 5.22 -21.30 -15.63
C ALA A 394 4.08 -21.76 -14.70
N SER A 395 3.20 -20.86 -14.28
CA SER A 395 2.06 -21.18 -13.42
C SER A 395 1.06 -22.12 -14.13
N VAL A 396 0.77 -21.88 -15.40
CA VAL A 396 -0.11 -22.74 -16.21
C VAL A 396 0.52 -24.12 -16.45
N ALA A 397 1.85 -24.18 -16.66
CA ALA A 397 2.58 -25.44 -16.82
C ALA A 397 2.53 -26.35 -15.58
N MET A 398 2.40 -25.77 -14.36
CA MET A 398 2.14 -26.53 -13.14
C MET A 398 0.75 -27.18 -13.10
N GLY A 399 -0.18 -26.75 -13.94
CA GLY A 399 -1.50 -27.31 -14.13
C GLY A 399 -2.50 -27.14 -12.98
N PRO A 400 -2.49 -26.04 -12.21
CA PRO A 400 -3.43 -25.86 -11.10
C PRO A 400 -4.88 -25.83 -11.61
N GLN A 401 -5.81 -26.27 -10.77
CA GLN A 401 -7.25 -26.14 -11.07
C GLN A 401 -7.75 -24.71 -10.85
N LYS A 402 -7.13 -24.00 -9.91
CA LYS A 402 -7.53 -22.64 -9.53
C LYS A 402 -6.31 -21.74 -9.44
N ILE A 403 -6.49 -20.48 -9.87
CA ILE A 403 -5.54 -19.39 -9.63
C ILE A 403 -6.30 -18.30 -8.89
N THR A 404 -5.90 -18.01 -7.66
CA THR A 404 -6.44 -16.91 -6.87
C THR A 404 -5.46 -15.75 -6.95
N TYR A 405 -5.92 -14.62 -7.50
CA TYR A 405 -5.08 -13.46 -7.75
C TYR A 405 -5.53 -12.29 -6.86
N VAL A 406 -4.67 -11.88 -5.96
CA VAL A 406 -4.79 -10.64 -5.18
C VAL A 406 -4.03 -9.55 -5.93
N SER A 407 -4.64 -8.38 -6.12
CA SER A 407 -4.05 -7.31 -6.93
C SER A 407 -4.30 -5.94 -6.35
N CYS A 408 -3.23 -5.14 -6.31
CA CYS A 408 -3.29 -3.71 -5.98
C CYS A 408 -3.42 -2.79 -7.21
N ASN A 409 -3.58 -3.35 -8.42
CA ASN A 409 -3.70 -2.58 -9.66
C ASN A 409 -4.68 -3.26 -10.64
N PRO A 410 -5.93 -2.76 -10.76
CA PRO A 410 -6.94 -3.35 -11.63
C PRO A 410 -6.53 -3.44 -13.10
N ALA A 411 -5.74 -2.47 -13.60
CA ALA A 411 -5.34 -2.45 -15.00
C ALA A 411 -4.38 -3.59 -15.36
N THR A 412 -3.35 -3.80 -14.51
CA THR A 412 -2.40 -4.91 -14.72
C THR A 412 -3.06 -6.26 -14.47
N MET A 413 -3.94 -6.35 -13.48
CA MET A 413 -4.74 -7.54 -13.22
C MET A 413 -5.60 -7.90 -14.45
N ALA A 414 -6.33 -6.96 -15.04
CA ALA A 414 -7.15 -7.20 -16.21
C ALA A 414 -6.30 -7.69 -17.41
N ARG A 415 -5.12 -7.11 -17.62
CA ARG A 415 -4.16 -7.57 -18.65
C ARG A 415 -3.73 -9.03 -18.40
N ASP A 416 -3.42 -9.37 -17.17
CA ASP A 416 -2.94 -10.71 -16.81
C ASP A 416 -4.06 -11.75 -16.90
N ILE A 417 -5.29 -11.38 -16.48
CA ILE A 417 -6.48 -12.23 -16.65
C ILE A 417 -6.71 -12.58 -18.11
N LYS A 418 -6.62 -11.59 -19.02
CA LYS A 418 -6.75 -11.84 -20.46
C LYS A 418 -5.78 -12.90 -20.96
N ARG A 419 -4.52 -12.86 -20.50
CA ARG A 419 -3.51 -13.88 -20.85
C ARG A 419 -3.84 -15.26 -20.30
N TYR A 420 -4.33 -15.34 -19.06
CA TYR A 420 -4.81 -16.59 -18.49
C TYR A 420 -5.99 -17.18 -19.26
N GLN A 421 -6.93 -16.35 -19.74
CA GLN A 421 -8.03 -16.79 -20.56
C GLN A 421 -7.56 -17.40 -21.90
N GLU A 422 -6.53 -16.81 -22.52
CA GLU A 422 -5.90 -17.36 -23.73
C GLU A 422 -5.23 -18.74 -23.50
N LEU A 423 -4.98 -19.07 -22.22
CA LEU A 423 -4.34 -20.32 -21.77
C LEU A 423 -5.34 -21.31 -21.12
N GLY A 424 -6.65 -21.11 -21.29
CA GLY A 424 -7.69 -22.03 -20.84
C GLY A 424 -8.12 -21.86 -19.39
N TYR A 425 -8.02 -20.65 -18.84
CA TYR A 425 -8.59 -20.31 -17.54
C TYR A 425 -9.73 -19.30 -17.69
N LYS A 426 -10.79 -19.47 -16.93
CA LYS A 426 -11.95 -18.60 -16.93
C LYS A 426 -12.03 -17.79 -15.63
N LEU A 427 -12.24 -16.47 -15.74
CA LEU A 427 -12.55 -15.61 -14.61
C LEU A 427 -13.97 -15.93 -14.11
N THR A 428 -14.10 -16.21 -12.81
CA THR A 428 -15.39 -16.64 -12.23
C THR A 428 -15.86 -15.77 -11.07
N LYS A 429 -14.96 -15.17 -10.31
CA LYS A 429 -15.28 -14.32 -9.16
C LYS A 429 -14.42 -13.07 -9.14
N VAL A 430 -14.98 -11.93 -8.75
CA VAL A 430 -14.30 -10.64 -8.65
C VAL A 430 -14.79 -9.90 -7.42
N GLN A 431 -13.91 -9.65 -6.46
CA GLN A 431 -14.23 -8.93 -5.23
C GLN A 431 -13.25 -7.78 -4.99
N PRO A 432 -13.66 -6.53 -5.19
CA PRO A 432 -12.89 -5.36 -4.76
C PRO A 432 -12.87 -5.25 -3.23
N VAL A 433 -11.73 -4.79 -2.68
CA VAL A 433 -11.53 -4.57 -1.24
C VAL A 433 -10.87 -3.22 -1.03
N ASP A 434 -11.39 -2.42 -0.13
CA ASP A 434 -10.82 -1.12 0.21
C ASP A 434 -9.78 -1.23 1.32
N LEU A 435 -8.56 -1.64 0.96
CA LEU A 435 -7.43 -1.72 1.88
C LEU A 435 -6.90 -0.32 2.28
N PHE A 436 -7.14 0.68 1.43
CA PHE A 436 -6.65 2.05 1.60
C PHE A 436 -7.79 3.08 1.54
N PRO A 437 -8.69 3.11 2.55
CA PRO A 437 -9.72 4.14 2.66
C PRO A 437 -9.17 5.55 2.47
N GLN A 438 -9.98 6.45 1.94
CA GLN A 438 -9.65 7.85 1.64
C GLN A 438 -8.68 8.05 0.46
N THR A 439 -8.19 6.98 -0.17
CA THR A 439 -7.30 7.05 -1.34
C THR A 439 -7.94 6.39 -2.57
N HIS A 440 -7.44 6.70 -3.76
CA HIS A 440 -7.91 6.11 -5.02
C HIS A 440 -7.51 4.63 -5.20
N HIS A 441 -6.65 4.10 -4.35
CA HIS A 441 -6.18 2.72 -4.46
C HIS A 441 -7.29 1.73 -4.13
N VAL A 442 -7.37 0.65 -4.91
CA VAL A 442 -8.26 -0.48 -4.67
C VAL A 442 -7.47 -1.79 -4.78
N GLU A 443 -7.71 -2.68 -3.82
CA GLU A 443 -7.30 -4.08 -3.92
C GLU A 443 -8.44 -4.89 -4.54
N CYS A 444 -8.10 -5.99 -5.18
CA CYS A 444 -9.09 -6.86 -5.77
C CYS A 444 -8.65 -8.32 -5.64
N VAL A 445 -9.59 -9.19 -5.26
CA VAL A 445 -9.39 -10.64 -5.30
C VAL A 445 -10.19 -11.20 -6.45
N VAL A 446 -9.53 -12.00 -7.30
CA VAL A 446 -10.20 -12.70 -8.39
C VAL A 446 -9.91 -14.18 -8.36
N LEU A 447 -10.83 -14.98 -8.87
CA LEU A 447 -10.69 -16.42 -9.05
C LEU A 447 -10.74 -16.78 -10.53
N LEU A 448 -9.69 -17.46 -10.97
CA LEU A 448 -9.59 -18.09 -12.27
C LEU A 448 -9.68 -19.61 -12.11
N ILE A 449 -10.51 -20.27 -12.89
CA ILE A 449 -10.72 -21.74 -12.88
C ILE A 449 -10.31 -22.27 -14.24
N LYS A 450 -9.59 -23.39 -14.25
CA LYS A 450 -9.20 -24.10 -15.47
C LYS A 450 -10.43 -24.68 -16.15
N GLU A 451 -10.61 -24.42 -17.44
CA GLU A 451 -11.67 -24.98 -18.29
C GLU A 451 -11.39 -26.42 -18.72
#